data_be4cc53de828bae2b0a7aa93ca995005
#
_entry.id   be4cc53de828bae2b0a7aa93ca995005
#
_cell.length_a   1.000
_cell.length_b   1.000
_cell.length_c   1.000
_cell.angle_alpha   90.00
_cell.angle_beta   90.00
_cell.angle_gamma   90.00
#
_symmetry.space_group_name_H-M   'P 1'
#
loop_
_entity.id
_entity.type
_entity.pdbx_description
1 polymer ?
#
loop_
_entity_poly.entity_id
_entity_poly.type
_entity_poly.pdbx_seq_one_letter_code
_entity_poly.pdbx_strand_id
1 'polypeptide(L)' 'MDEEEIDTLGGLVFMLSGRVPARGEVVVHPDGTEFEVIDADPRRIKRLRVRTGQAG' A
#
# COMPACT_ATOMS: atom_id res chain seq x y z
N MET A 1 -10.72 -0.82 4.93
CA MET A 1 -10.02 -1.94 4.30
C MET A 1 -9.61 -2.96 5.33
N ASP A 2 -9.90 -4.19 5.09
CA ASP A 2 -9.63 -5.25 6.04
C ASP A 2 -8.20 -5.68 6.03
N GLU A 3 -7.71 -6.02 7.20
CA GLU A 3 -6.34 -6.50 7.31
C GLU A 3 -6.16 -7.85 6.65
N GLU A 4 -7.23 -8.56 6.45
CA GLU A 4 -7.13 -9.88 5.84
C GLU A 4 -6.55 -9.85 4.44
N GLU A 5 -6.71 -8.72 3.78
CA GLU A 5 -6.26 -8.60 2.41
C GLU A 5 -4.90 -7.97 2.28
N ILE A 6 -4.23 -7.76 3.38
CA ILE A 6 -2.98 -7.02 3.33
C ILE A 6 -1.92 -7.75 2.51
N ASP A 7 -1.94 -9.08 2.49
CA ASP A 7 -0.96 -9.81 1.70
C ASP A 7 -1.14 -9.53 0.22
N THR A 8 -2.38 -9.53 -0.25
CA THR A 8 -2.65 -9.25 -1.66
C THR A 8 -2.35 -7.80 -1.99
N LEU A 9 -2.82 -6.89 -1.14
CA LEU A 9 -2.57 -5.48 -1.37
C LEU A 9 -1.10 -5.16 -1.23
N GLY A 10 -0.42 -5.80 -0.30
CA GLY A 10 1.00 -5.60 -0.15
C GLY A 10 1.76 -6.01 -1.39
N GLY A 11 1.35 -7.11 -2.01
CA GLY A 11 1.95 -7.54 -3.25
C GLY A 11 1.76 -6.53 -4.36
N LEU A 12 0.55 -5.98 -4.46
CA LEU A 12 0.26 -4.96 -5.45
C LEU A 12 1.13 -3.73 -5.24
N VAL A 13 1.21 -3.28 -4.00
CA VAL A 13 2.00 -2.10 -3.68
C VAL A 13 3.48 -2.36 -3.97
N PHE A 14 3.94 -3.57 -3.65
CA PHE A 14 5.32 -3.94 -3.95
C PHE A 14 5.59 -3.83 -5.46
N MET A 15 4.65 -4.32 -6.26
CA MET A 15 4.82 -4.25 -7.70
C MET A 15 4.84 -2.82 -8.19
N LEU A 16 3.99 -1.98 -7.64
CA LEU A 16 3.91 -0.58 -8.06
C LEU A 16 5.17 0.19 -7.70
N SER A 17 5.73 -0.08 -6.53
CA SER A 17 6.89 0.68 -6.08
C SER A 17 8.21 0.04 -6.48
N GLY A 18 8.20 -1.24 -6.83
CA GLY A 18 9.41 -1.95 -7.18
C GLY A 18 10.23 -2.42 -5.99
N ARG A 19 9.74 -2.17 -4.79
CA ARG A 19 10.41 -2.57 -3.57
C ARG A 19 9.41 -2.50 -2.43
N VAL A 20 9.78 -3.03 -1.28
CA VAL A 20 8.95 -2.87 -0.10
C VAL A 20 9.07 -1.43 0.38
N PRO A 21 7.98 -0.66 0.36
CA PRO A 21 8.05 0.74 0.77
C PRO A 21 8.23 0.87 2.28
N ALA A 22 8.80 1.98 2.68
CA ALA A 22 9.05 2.24 4.08
C ALA A 22 7.79 2.74 4.77
N ARG A 23 7.78 2.59 6.08
CA ARG A 23 6.68 3.14 6.88
C ARG A 23 6.55 4.64 6.61
N GLY A 24 5.35 5.08 6.40
CA GLY A 24 5.08 6.49 6.11
C GLY A 24 5.10 6.83 4.64
N GLU A 25 5.48 5.89 3.80
CA GLU A 25 5.53 6.14 2.37
C GLU A 25 4.15 5.97 1.77
N VAL A 26 3.86 6.74 0.72
CA VAL A 26 2.58 6.65 0.01
C VAL A 26 2.87 6.20 -1.42
N VAL A 27 2.15 5.16 -1.85
CA VAL A 27 2.26 4.62 -3.20
C VAL A 27 0.94 4.86 -3.91
N VAL A 28 0.97 5.42 -5.10
CA VAL A 28 -0.24 5.77 -5.84
C VAL A 28 -0.43 4.82 -7.01
N HIS A 29 -1.60 4.21 -7.07
CA HIS A 29 -1.97 3.35 -8.18
C HIS A 29 -2.38 4.22 -9.37
N PRO A 30 -2.20 3.73 -10.60
CA PRO A 30 -2.61 4.51 -11.78
C PRO A 30 -4.07 4.93 -11.79
N ASP A 31 -4.94 4.22 -11.09
CA ASP A 31 -6.35 4.58 -11.04
C ASP A 31 -6.63 5.67 -9.99
N GLY A 32 -5.58 6.14 -9.32
CA GLY A 32 -5.73 7.20 -8.32
C GLY A 32 -5.79 6.73 -6.90
N THR A 33 -5.90 5.43 -6.68
CA THR A 33 -5.93 4.89 -5.32
C THR A 33 -4.57 5.08 -4.66
N GLU A 34 -4.58 5.51 -3.40
CA GLU A 34 -3.35 5.72 -2.64
C GLU A 34 -3.22 4.68 -1.56
N PHE A 35 -2.03 4.16 -1.41
CA PHE A 35 -1.72 3.20 -0.35
C PHE A 35 -0.69 3.84 0.57
N GLU A 36 -1.10 4.12 1.78
CA GLU A 36 -0.19 4.67 2.78
C GLU A 36 0.33 3.54 3.65
N VAL A 37 1.63 3.42 3.72
CA VAL A 37 2.25 2.35 4.51
C VAL A 37 2.28 2.77 5.96
N ILE A 38 1.45 2.12 6.76
CA ILE A 38 1.37 2.43 8.18
C ILE A 38 2.45 1.69 8.95
N ASP A 39 2.72 0.46 8.53
CA ASP A 39 3.74 -0.33 9.20
C ASP A 39 4.32 -1.33 8.20
N ALA A 40 5.63 -1.49 8.23
CA ALA A 40 6.31 -2.39 7.32
C ALA A 40 7.63 -2.80 7.93
N ASP A 41 8.12 -3.99 7.53
CA ASP A 41 9.48 -4.37 7.85
C ASP A 41 10.21 -4.57 6.51
N PRO A 42 11.52 -4.85 6.54
CA PRO A 42 12.27 -4.96 5.29
C PRO A 42 11.78 -6.04 4.33
N ARG A 43 10.97 -6.95 4.83
CA ARG A 43 10.55 -8.09 4.03
C ARG A 43 9.16 -7.91 3.45
N ARG A 44 8.29 -7.14 4.13
CA ARG A 44 6.91 -7.03 3.67
C ARG A 44 6.22 -5.87 4.35
N ILE A 45 5.10 -5.49 3.77
CA ILE A 45 4.22 -4.49 4.35
C ILE A 45 3.31 -5.18 5.36
N LYS A 46 3.22 -4.62 6.55
CA LYS A 46 2.43 -5.21 7.63
C LYS A 46 1.09 -4.54 7.78
N ARG A 47 0.97 -3.26 7.43
CA ARG A 47 -0.29 -2.56 7.57
C ARG A 47 -0.34 -1.43 6.56
N LEU A 48 -1.48 -1.32 5.89
CA LEU A 48 -1.71 -0.29 4.88
C LEU A 48 -2.98 0.46 5.20
N ARG A 49 -3.00 1.73 4.82
CA ARG A 49 -4.23 2.50 4.76
C ARG A 49 -4.53 2.74 3.28
N VAL A 50 -5.70 2.32 2.85
CA VAL A 50 -6.09 2.50 1.45
C VAL A 50 -7.02 3.69 1.37
N ARG A 51 -6.70 4.60 0.45
CA ARG A 51 -7.53 5.78 0.23
C ARG A 51 -7.81 5.82 -1.26
N THR A 52 -9.10 5.80 -1.62
CA THR A 52 -9.44 5.86 -3.03
C THR A 52 -9.09 7.25 -3.54
N GLY A 53 -8.55 7.28 -4.76
CA GLY A 53 -8.21 8.55 -5.36
C GLY A 53 -9.40 9.25 -5.96
N GLN A 54 -10.57 8.77 -5.64
CA GLN A 54 -11.80 9.31 -6.15
C GLN A 54 -11.99 10.73 -5.67
N ALA A 55 -12.00 11.63 -6.55
CA ALA A 55 -12.07 13.03 -6.17
C ALA A 55 -13.47 13.46 -5.79
N GLY A 56 -14.32 12.58 -5.68
CA GLY A 56 -15.69 12.92 -5.26
C GLY A 56 -16.49 13.38 -6.39
#